data_c8a872081af69b62b503f08bda65804d
#
_entry.id   c8a872081af69b62b503f08bda65804d
#
_cell.length_a   1.000
_cell.length_b   1.000
_cell.length_c   1.000
_cell.angle_alpha   90.00
_cell.angle_beta   90.00
_cell.angle_gamma   90.00
#
_symmetry.space_group_name_H-M   'P 1'
#
loop_
_entity.id
_entity.type
_entity.pdbx_description
1 polymer ?
#
loop_
_entity_poly.entity_id
_entity_poly.type
_entity_poly.pdbx_seq_one_letter_code
_entity_poly.pdbx_strand_id
1 'polypeptide(L)'
;YIDRDSSTRYSNFVPDIKTNTPIIQQSKISHAMYINKLLDVSWLKDLTGVISADVCAGPRVDCSLLQHIDYFFIADEDAYADLKTMCKDTKGYVILHTNKSSVVSDGRYETNYKIDDSMFVPKSNVLGAGDMFASSFLYGLHLGLQIEEIQEYAHDTTSKLIRTENEKI
;
A
#
# COMPACT_ATOMS: atom_id res chain seq x y z
N TYR A 1 -15.25 -3.31 -10.78
CA TYR A 1 -15.23 -1.91 -11.28
C TYR A 1 -15.20 -0.97 -10.09
N ILE A 2 -14.11 -0.21 -9.92
CA ILE A 2 -13.98 0.78 -8.85
C ILE A 2 -14.41 2.12 -9.45
N ASP A 3 -15.48 2.70 -8.91
CA ASP A 3 -15.86 4.07 -9.23
C ASP A 3 -14.89 5.04 -8.55
N ARG A 4 -13.95 5.58 -9.33
CA ARG A 4 -12.93 6.51 -8.84
C ARG A 4 -13.51 7.84 -8.38
N ASP A 5 -14.66 8.23 -8.91
CA ASP A 5 -15.29 9.49 -8.56
C ASP A 5 -16.16 9.39 -7.29
N SER A 6 -16.33 8.18 -6.75
CA SER A 6 -17.14 7.96 -5.57
C SER A 6 -16.48 8.53 -4.31
N SER A 7 -17.09 9.53 -3.72
CA SER A 7 -16.75 10.02 -2.38
C SER A 7 -17.33 9.12 -1.26
N THR A 8 -18.06 8.06 -1.62
CA THR A 8 -18.77 7.21 -0.68
C THR A 8 -17.84 6.26 0.03
N ARG A 9 -17.95 6.20 1.35
CA ARG A 9 -17.35 5.15 2.17
C ARG A 9 -18.31 3.97 2.25
N TYR A 10 -17.80 2.75 2.05
CA TYR A 10 -18.65 1.57 1.88
C TYR A 10 -18.77 0.71 3.12
N SER A 11 -17.88 0.88 4.07
CA SER A 11 -17.79 -0.08 5.16
C SER A 11 -17.71 0.62 6.51
N ASN A 12 -18.59 0.21 7.40
CA ASN A 12 -18.51 0.48 8.83
C ASN A 12 -17.79 -0.67 9.56
N PHE A 13 -16.99 -1.46 8.87
CA PHE A 13 -16.19 -2.51 9.45
C PHE A 13 -15.26 -1.94 10.53
N VAL A 14 -15.35 -2.49 11.70
CA VAL A 14 -14.42 -2.25 12.82
C VAL A 14 -13.92 -3.61 13.26
N PRO A 15 -12.61 -3.90 13.10
CA PRO A 15 -12.07 -5.18 13.54
C PRO A 15 -12.19 -5.35 15.04
N ASP A 16 -12.54 -6.54 15.46
CA ASP A 16 -12.51 -6.89 16.89
C ASP A 16 -11.06 -7.12 17.33
N ILE A 17 -10.37 -6.02 17.61
CA ILE A 17 -8.98 -6.04 18.05
C ILE A 17 -8.84 -6.74 19.41
N LYS A 18 -9.80 -6.59 20.32
CA LYS A 18 -9.72 -7.16 21.66
C LYS A 18 -9.75 -8.68 21.65
N THR A 19 -10.69 -9.28 20.91
CA THR A 19 -10.78 -10.74 20.77
C THR A 19 -9.59 -11.30 20.00
N ASN A 20 -9.06 -10.56 19.03
CA ASN A 20 -7.93 -11.00 18.20
C ASN A 20 -6.56 -10.54 18.72
N THR A 21 -6.49 -9.93 19.91
CA THR A 21 -5.23 -9.44 20.50
C THR A 21 -4.08 -10.46 20.45
N PRO A 22 -4.26 -11.75 20.78
CA PRO A 22 -3.15 -12.71 20.72
C PRO A 22 -2.56 -12.87 19.31
N ILE A 23 -3.40 -12.86 18.27
CA ILE A 23 -2.97 -12.96 16.88
C ILE A 23 -2.26 -11.67 16.45
N ILE A 24 -2.84 -10.53 16.80
CA ILE A 24 -2.28 -9.20 16.47
C ILE A 24 -0.91 -9.01 17.13
N GLN A 25 -0.78 -9.36 18.42
CA GLN A 25 0.50 -9.25 19.14
C GLN A 25 1.59 -10.18 18.62
N GLN A 26 1.22 -11.29 17.96
CA GLN A 26 2.15 -12.19 17.30
C GLN A 26 2.47 -11.77 15.87
N SER A 27 1.67 -10.88 15.28
CA SER A 27 1.86 -10.41 13.92
C SER A 27 3.05 -9.47 13.86
N LYS A 28 4.01 -9.78 12.98
CA LYS A 28 5.16 -8.88 12.72
C LYS A 28 4.75 -7.68 11.88
N ILE A 29 3.82 -7.89 10.95
CA ILE A 29 3.30 -6.87 10.04
C ILE A 29 1.79 -6.99 10.00
N SER A 30 1.09 -5.87 10.14
CA SER A 30 -0.35 -5.74 9.95
C SER A 30 -0.64 -4.78 8.80
N HIS A 31 -1.44 -5.21 7.84
CA HIS A 31 -1.80 -4.39 6.67
C HIS A 31 -3.30 -4.08 6.66
N ALA A 32 -3.64 -2.81 6.64
CA ALA A 32 -5.01 -2.32 6.56
C ALA A 32 -5.33 -1.84 5.13
N MET A 33 -6.12 -2.64 4.41
CA MET A 33 -6.48 -2.32 3.01
C MET A 33 -7.57 -1.25 2.94
N TYR A 34 -7.42 -0.34 1.97
CA TYR A 34 -8.43 0.65 1.56
C TYR A 34 -8.98 1.49 2.71
N ILE A 35 -8.10 1.99 3.57
CA ILE A 35 -8.50 2.73 4.78
C ILE A 35 -9.39 3.94 4.48
N ASN A 36 -9.27 4.55 3.29
CA ASN A 36 -10.11 5.65 2.85
C ASN A 36 -11.57 5.25 2.55
N LYS A 37 -11.86 3.94 2.45
CA LYS A 37 -13.22 3.40 2.24
C LYS A 37 -13.92 3.01 3.55
N LEU A 38 -13.22 3.04 4.66
CA LEU A 38 -13.76 2.69 5.97
C LEU A 38 -14.36 3.93 6.66
N LEU A 39 -15.45 3.74 7.39
CA LEU A 39 -16.09 4.81 8.17
C LEU A 39 -15.31 5.13 9.44
N ASP A 40 -14.68 4.13 10.04
CA ASP A 40 -13.87 4.27 11.24
C ASP A 40 -12.57 3.47 11.07
N VAL A 41 -11.46 4.13 11.28
CA VAL A 41 -10.10 3.56 11.24
C VAL A 41 -9.31 3.88 12.53
N SER A 42 -9.99 4.36 13.57
CA SER A 42 -9.36 4.71 14.85
C SER A 42 -8.67 3.51 15.52
N TRP A 43 -9.06 2.30 15.17
CA TRP A 43 -8.46 1.04 15.65
C TRP A 43 -7.02 0.82 15.15
N LEU A 44 -6.55 1.54 14.13
CA LEU A 44 -5.16 1.45 13.66
C LEU A 44 -4.15 1.71 14.79
N LYS A 45 -4.48 2.59 15.71
CA LYS A 45 -3.65 2.91 16.90
C LYS A 45 -3.47 1.73 17.86
N ASP A 46 -4.38 0.75 17.82
CA ASP A 46 -4.39 -0.41 18.70
C ASP A 46 -3.62 -1.60 18.12
N LEU A 47 -3.18 -1.50 16.86
CA LEU A 47 -2.32 -2.50 16.22
C LEU A 47 -0.89 -2.44 16.79
N THR A 48 -0.20 -3.57 16.70
CA THR A 48 1.20 -3.72 17.13
C THR A 48 2.10 -4.18 15.99
N GLY A 49 3.41 -4.10 16.18
CA GLY A 49 4.38 -4.43 15.12
C GLY A 49 4.49 -3.34 14.07
N VAL A 50 4.85 -3.72 12.86
CA VAL A 50 4.88 -2.85 11.68
C VAL A 50 3.46 -2.70 11.15
N ILE A 51 3.00 -1.47 11.04
CA ILE A 51 1.66 -1.15 10.56
C ILE A 51 1.78 -0.56 9.16
N SER A 52 1.10 -1.17 8.22
CA SER A 52 1.00 -0.66 6.86
C SER A 52 -0.46 -0.45 6.47
N ALA A 53 -0.68 0.44 5.52
CA ALA A 53 -2.00 0.69 4.98
C ALA A 53 -1.91 1.12 3.52
N ASP A 54 -3.01 0.92 2.80
CA ASP A 54 -3.19 1.46 1.48
C ASP A 54 -4.50 2.25 1.35
N VAL A 55 -4.62 2.95 0.24
CA VAL A 55 -5.83 3.63 -0.21
C VAL A 55 -6.12 3.22 -1.65
N CYS A 56 -7.39 3.28 -2.01
CA CYS A 56 -7.81 3.20 -3.41
C CYS A 56 -8.66 4.41 -3.77
N ALA A 57 -9.05 4.52 -5.03
CA ALA A 57 -9.90 5.60 -5.53
C ALA A 57 -11.07 5.93 -4.60
N GLY A 58 -11.33 7.21 -4.37
CA GLY A 58 -12.47 7.67 -3.57
C GLY A 58 -12.14 8.78 -2.59
N PRO A 59 -12.81 8.82 -1.43
CA PRO A 59 -12.65 9.90 -0.48
C PRO A 59 -11.22 9.96 0.07
N ARG A 60 -10.78 11.17 0.42
CA ARG A 60 -9.48 11.36 1.07
C ARG A 60 -9.43 10.64 2.42
N VAL A 61 -8.27 10.11 2.74
CA VAL A 61 -7.97 9.60 4.08
C VAL A 61 -7.87 10.76 5.07
N ASP A 62 -8.25 10.51 6.32
CA ASP A 62 -7.93 11.43 7.40
C ASP A 62 -6.43 11.34 7.71
N CYS A 63 -5.69 12.40 7.36
CA CYS A 63 -4.23 12.44 7.50
C CYS A 63 -3.76 12.25 8.94
N SER A 64 -4.59 12.59 9.95
CA SER A 64 -4.24 12.36 11.36
C SER A 64 -3.99 10.88 11.69
N LEU A 65 -4.59 9.98 10.94
CA LEU A 65 -4.45 8.54 11.11
C LEU A 65 -3.15 8.00 10.53
N LEU A 66 -2.55 8.69 9.56
CA LEU A 66 -1.28 8.31 8.95
C LEU A 66 -0.12 8.36 9.94
N GLN A 67 -0.26 9.08 11.05
CA GLN A 67 0.70 9.10 12.16
C GLN A 67 0.86 7.73 12.88
N HIS A 68 0.01 6.75 12.56
CA HIS A 68 0.10 5.38 13.07
C HIS A 68 0.67 4.41 12.04
N ILE A 69 0.92 4.85 10.79
CA ILE A 69 1.32 4.01 9.67
C ILE A 69 2.82 4.06 9.46
N ASP A 70 3.48 2.91 9.46
CA ASP A 70 4.91 2.78 9.17
C ASP A 70 5.19 2.71 7.66
N TYR A 71 4.27 2.11 6.88
CA TYR A 71 4.37 2.01 5.41
C TYR A 71 3.02 2.32 4.77
N PHE A 72 2.93 3.46 4.11
CA PHE A 72 1.71 3.94 3.46
C PHE A 72 1.82 3.82 1.95
N PHE A 73 1.00 2.94 1.37
CA PHE A 73 0.95 2.69 -0.07
C PHE A 73 -0.11 3.57 -0.73
N ILE A 74 0.27 4.21 -1.83
CA ILE A 74 -0.63 5.06 -2.60
C ILE A 74 -0.23 5.03 -4.08
N ALA A 75 -1.22 4.87 -4.96
CA ALA A 75 -1.02 5.05 -6.39
C ALA A 75 -0.83 6.55 -6.71
N ASP A 76 -0.04 6.86 -7.73
CA ASP A 76 0.21 8.25 -8.14
C ASP A 76 -1.08 8.99 -8.51
N GLU A 77 -2.03 8.29 -9.12
CA GLU A 77 -3.35 8.81 -9.49
C GLU A 77 -4.27 9.09 -8.30
N ASP A 78 -4.00 8.51 -7.13
CA ASP A 78 -4.76 8.69 -5.88
C ASP A 78 -4.04 9.64 -4.91
N ALA A 79 -2.82 10.12 -5.26
CA ALA A 79 -2.04 11.01 -4.42
C ALA A 79 -2.80 12.32 -4.14
N TYR A 80 -2.95 12.65 -2.86
CA TYR A 80 -3.70 13.84 -2.43
C TYR A 80 -2.83 15.09 -2.28
N ALA A 81 -1.51 14.92 -2.29
CA ALA A 81 -0.52 15.98 -2.14
C ALA A 81 0.81 15.57 -2.78
N ASP A 82 1.80 16.44 -2.78
CA ASP A 82 3.16 16.07 -3.12
C ASP A 82 3.76 15.10 -2.08
N LEU A 83 4.75 14.32 -2.50
CA LEU A 83 5.37 13.28 -1.68
C LEU A 83 5.90 13.81 -0.34
N LYS A 84 6.51 15.01 -0.35
CA LYS A 84 7.06 15.63 0.87
C LYS A 84 5.99 15.97 1.90
N THR A 85 4.82 16.39 1.44
CA THR A 85 3.66 16.67 2.30
C THR A 85 3.11 15.36 2.85
N MET A 86 2.95 14.34 2.02
CA MET A 86 2.48 13.02 2.46
C MET A 86 3.43 12.39 3.50
N CYS A 87 4.75 12.54 3.32
CA CYS A 87 5.73 12.07 4.31
C CYS A 87 5.63 12.78 5.67
N LYS A 88 5.19 14.04 5.71
CA LYS A 88 4.94 14.73 7.00
C LYS A 88 3.71 14.20 7.72
N ASP A 89 2.71 13.76 6.96
CA ASP A 89 1.47 13.22 7.50
C ASP A 89 1.64 11.77 7.99
N THR A 90 2.63 11.05 7.50
CA THR A 90 2.87 9.64 7.76
C THR A 90 3.96 9.46 8.84
N LYS A 91 3.80 8.46 9.71
CA LYS A 91 4.81 8.12 10.73
C LYS A 91 6.12 7.65 10.12
N GLY A 92 6.04 6.83 9.07
CA GLY A 92 7.19 6.18 8.43
C GLY A 92 7.31 6.51 6.96
N TYR A 93 7.31 5.51 6.11
CA TYR A 93 7.53 5.64 4.68
C TYR A 93 6.24 5.79 3.90
N VAL A 94 6.25 6.67 2.91
CA VAL A 94 5.27 6.72 1.82
C VAL A 94 5.81 5.94 0.63
N ILE A 95 5.03 5.02 0.11
CA ILE A 95 5.32 4.24 -1.09
C ILE A 95 4.37 4.71 -2.20
N LEU A 96 4.87 5.64 -3.01
CA LEU A 96 4.15 6.12 -4.18
C LEU A 96 4.47 5.21 -5.36
N HIS A 97 3.46 4.56 -5.93
CA HIS A 97 3.68 3.60 -7.01
C HIS A 97 2.85 3.88 -8.25
N THR A 98 3.41 3.52 -9.37
CA THR A 98 2.77 3.53 -10.69
C THR A 98 2.86 2.13 -11.29
N ASN A 99 2.33 1.96 -12.50
CA ASN A 99 2.50 0.73 -13.28
C ASN A 99 3.93 0.52 -13.81
N LYS A 100 4.85 1.49 -13.63
CA LYS A 100 6.23 1.44 -14.16
C LYS A 100 7.30 1.77 -13.14
N SER A 101 6.93 2.31 -12.00
CA SER A 101 7.91 2.81 -11.04
C SER A 101 7.35 2.86 -9.63
N SER A 102 8.24 2.97 -8.66
CA SER A 102 7.87 3.35 -7.30
C SER A 102 8.90 4.29 -6.70
N VAL A 103 8.42 5.13 -5.80
CA VAL A 103 9.23 5.99 -4.94
C VAL A 103 8.94 5.63 -3.51
N VAL A 104 9.96 5.40 -2.71
CA VAL A 104 9.85 5.18 -1.26
C VAL A 104 10.56 6.31 -0.54
N SER A 105 9.85 7.02 0.32
CA SER A 105 10.42 8.16 1.04
C SER A 105 9.85 8.31 2.45
N ASP A 106 10.67 8.75 3.39
CA ASP A 106 10.28 9.22 4.73
C ASP A 106 10.39 10.76 4.86
N GLY A 107 10.65 11.44 3.74
CA GLY A 107 10.88 12.87 3.66
C GLY A 107 12.33 13.30 3.90
N ARG A 108 13.23 12.40 4.33
CA ARG A 108 14.67 12.61 4.47
C ARG A 108 15.47 11.69 3.56
N TYR A 109 15.06 10.44 3.50
CA TYR A 109 15.56 9.43 2.59
C TYR A 109 14.56 9.24 1.46
N GLU A 110 15.05 9.02 0.26
CA GLU A 110 14.24 8.74 -0.92
C GLU A 110 14.98 7.78 -1.84
N THR A 111 14.27 6.78 -2.31
CA THR A 111 14.75 5.87 -3.34
C THR A 111 13.71 5.71 -4.43
N ASN A 112 14.19 5.61 -5.67
CA ASN A 112 13.36 5.49 -6.86
C ASN A 112 13.72 4.20 -7.59
N TYR A 113 12.70 3.44 -7.95
CA TYR A 113 12.84 2.28 -8.82
C TYR A 113 11.97 2.43 -10.07
N LYS A 114 12.52 2.09 -11.20
CA LYS A 114 11.79 2.04 -12.48
C LYS A 114 11.99 0.67 -13.11
N ILE A 115 10.89 0.02 -13.48
CA ILE A 115 10.96 -1.28 -14.17
C ILE A 115 11.60 -1.12 -15.55
N ASP A 116 12.27 -2.18 -16.00
CA ASP A 116 12.67 -2.31 -17.40
C ASP A 116 11.42 -2.42 -18.30
N ASP A 117 11.47 -1.84 -19.49
CA ASP A 117 10.34 -1.87 -20.43
C ASP A 117 9.93 -3.30 -20.81
N SER A 118 10.84 -4.28 -20.71
CA SER A 118 10.52 -5.70 -20.90
C SER A 118 9.64 -6.29 -19.81
N MET A 119 9.62 -5.69 -18.62
CA MET A 119 8.75 -6.09 -17.50
C MET A 119 7.36 -5.47 -17.60
N PHE A 120 7.20 -4.42 -18.37
CA PHE A 120 5.92 -3.74 -18.51
C PHE A 120 4.90 -4.61 -19.26
N VAL A 121 3.70 -4.73 -18.71
CA VAL A 121 2.57 -5.49 -19.29
C VAL A 121 1.49 -4.50 -19.72
N PRO A 122 1.43 -4.12 -21.00
CA PRO A 122 0.44 -3.17 -21.49
C PRO A 122 -0.94 -3.82 -21.59
N LYS A 123 -2.01 -3.02 -21.39
CA LYS A 123 -3.41 -3.41 -21.60
C LYS A 123 -3.85 -4.66 -20.82
N SER A 124 -3.26 -4.89 -19.68
CA SER A 124 -3.59 -6.04 -18.84
C SER A 124 -4.83 -5.75 -17.98
N ASN A 125 -5.51 -6.81 -17.56
CA ASN A 125 -6.40 -6.74 -16.42
C ASN A 125 -5.54 -6.52 -15.18
N VAL A 126 -5.49 -5.28 -14.72
CA VAL A 126 -4.62 -4.86 -13.60
C VAL A 126 -5.36 -4.79 -12.26
N LEU A 127 -6.59 -5.31 -12.21
CA LEU A 127 -7.33 -5.35 -10.94
C LEU A 127 -6.54 -6.15 -9.90
N GLY A 128 -6.28 -5.52 -8.75
CA GLY A 128 -5.47 -6.11 -7.68
C GLY A 128 -3.96 -5.97 -7.86
N ALA A 129 -3.47 -5.29 -8.92
CA ALA A 129 -2.02 -5.09 -9.11
C ALA A 129 -1.40 -4.28 -7.97
N GLY A 130 -2.10 -3.25 -7.45
CA GLY A 130 -1.67 -2.49 -6.28
C GLY A 130 -1.58 -3.35 -5.03
N ASP A 131 -2.59 -4.19 -4.79
CA ASP A 131 -2.63 -5.12 -3.65
C ASP A 131 -1.48 -6.13 -3.73
N MET A 132 -1.20 -6.62 -4.93
CA MET A 132 -0.09 -7.53 -5.19
C MET A 132 1.26 -6.87 -4.96
N PHE A 133 1.42 -5.64 -5.43
CA PHE A 133 2.63 -4.85 -5.19
C PHE A 133 2.86 -4.63 -3.69
N ALA A 134 1.83 -4.16 -2.97
CA ALA A 134 1.90 -3.93 -1.53
C ALA A 134 2.23 -5.23 -0.76
N SER A 135 1.56 -6.34 -1.09
CA SER A 135 1.80 -7.64 -0.45
C SER A 135 3.24 -8.13 -0.69
N SER A 136 3.75 -7.99 -1.93
CA SER A 136 5.12 -8.38 -2.28
C SER A 136 6.15 -7.50 -1.58
N PHE A 137 5.89 -6.21 -1.49
CA PHE A 137 6.73 -5.27 -0.76
C PHE A 137 6.82 -5.64 0.73
N LEU A 138 5.69 -5.89 1.38
CA LEU A 138 5.62 -6.30 2.78
C LEU A 138 6.28 -7.66 3.03
N TYR A 139 6.20 -8.56 2.06
CA TYR A 139 6.92 -9.83 2.14
C TYR A 139 8.44 -9.63 2.05
N GLY A 140 8.92 -8.74 1.19
CA GLY A 140 10.33 -8.34 1.14
C GLY A 140 10.83 -7.75 2.47
N LEU A 141 10.02 -6.90 3.12
CA LEU A 141 10.30 -6.41 4.48
C LEU A 141 10.40 -7.57 5.49
N HIS A 142 9.49 -8.53 5.42
CA HIS A 142 9.52 -9.71 6.29
C HIS A 142 10.79 -10.54 6.11
N LEU A 143 11.31 -10.61 4.89
CA LEU A 143 12.59 -11.29 4.57
C LEU A 143 13.82 -10.50 5.00
N GLY A 144 13.67 -9.22 5.39
CA GLY A 144 14.78 -8.36 5.81
C GLY A 144 15.60 -7.78 4.67
N LEU A 145 15.03 -7.70 3.47
CA LEU A 145 15.67 -7.08 2.30
C LEU A 145 15.84 -5.57 2.50
N GLN A 146 16.80 -4.96 1.77
CA GLN A 146 16.93 -3.51 1.71
C GLN A 146 15.82 -2.89 0.86
N ILE A 147 15.49 -1.62 1.07
CA ILE A 147 14.33 -0.97 0.40
C ILE A 147 14.44 -1.04 -1.13
N GLU A 148 15.63 -0.85 -1.69
CA GLU A 148 15.87 -0.94 -3.14
C GLU A 148 15.59 -2.35 -3.68
N GLU A 149 16.05 -3.38 -2.96
CA GLU A 149 15.80 -4.79 -3.30
C GLU A 149 14.30 -5.13 -3.17
N ILE A 150 13.62 -4.54 -2.18
CA ILE A 150 12.18 -4.71 -1.98
C ILE A 150 11.40 -4.11 -3.15
N GLN A 151 11.76 -2.91 -3.63
CA GLN A 151 11.11 -2.28 -4.77
C GLN A 151 11.23 -3.15 -6.02
N GLU A 152 12.44 -3.62 -6.34
CA GLU A 152 12.68 -4.53 -7.45
C GLU A 152 11.87 -5.81 -7.31
N TYR A 153 11.95 -6.47 -6.16
CA TYR A 153 11.22 -7.69 -5.87
C TYR A 153 9.71 -7.53 -6.02
N ALA A 154 9.14 -6.44 -5.50
CA ALA A 154 7.71 -6.18 -5.56
C ALA A 154 7.23 -5.94 -7.00
N HIS A 155 7.97 -5.16 -7.78
CA HIS A 155 7.65 -4.93 -9.20
C HIS A 155 7.81 -6.20 -10.04
N ASP A 156 8.88 -6.96 -9.87
CA ASP A 156 9.12 -8.22 -10.60
C ASP A 156 8.02 -9.24 -10.31
N THR A 157 7.69 -9.45 -9.04
CA THR A 157 6.64 -10.39 -8.62
C THR A 157 5.28 -9.96 -9.17
N THR A 158 4.93 -8.69 -9.08
CA THR A 158 3.66 -8.17 -9.60
C THR A 158 3.58 -8.34 -11.11
N SER A 159 4.64 -8.01 -11.84
CA SER A 159 4.68 -8.15 -13.31
C SER A 159 4.53 -9.60 -13.76
N LYS A 160 5.17 -10.55 -13.08
CA LYS A 160 5.05 -11.99 -13.37
C LYS A 160 3.62 -12.48 -13.15
N LEU A 161 2.97 -12.07 -12.07
CA LEU A 161 1.60 -12.48 -11.78
C LEU A 161 0.61 -11.91 -12.79
N ILE A 162 0.73 -10.63 -13.15
CA ILE A 162 -0.11 -10.02 -14.19
C ILE A 162 0.03 -10.77 -15.52
N ARG A 163 1.24 -11.14 -15.93
CA ARG A 163 1.46 -11.94 -17.15
C ARG A 163 0.75 -13.29 -17.06
N THR A 164 0.94 -14.02 -15.96
CA THR A 164 0.32 -15.32 -15.76
C THR A 164 -1.21 -15.25 -15.81
N GLU A 165 -1.82 -14.22 -15.25
CA GLU A 165 -3.28 -14.04 -15.29
C GLU A 165 -3.76 -13.67 -16.70
N ASN A 166 -3.00 -12.89 -17.46
CA ASN A 166 -3.36 -12.54 -18.85
C ASN A 166 -3.23 -13.72 -19.82
N GLU A 167 -2.36 -14.70 -19.53
CA GLU A 167 -2.21 -15.91 -20.36
C GLU A 167 -3.37 -16.90 -20.19
N LYS A 168 -4.20 -16.73 -19.16
CA LYS A 168 -5.37 -17.60 -18.89
C LYS A 168 -6.64 -17.15 -19.61
N ILE A 169 -6.63 -15.97 -20.25
CA ILE A 169 -7.75 -15.39 -20.99
C ILE A 169 -7.57 -15.60 -22.48
#